data_11fdcec07846e913298b576423689259
#
_entry.id   11fdcec07846e913298b576423689259
#
_cell.length_a   1.000
_cell.length_b   1.000
_cell.length_c   1.000
_cell.angle_alpha   90.00
_cell.angle_beta   90.00
_cell.angle_gamma   90.00
#
_symmetry.space_group_name_H-M   'P 1'
#
loop_
_entity.id
_entity.type
_entity.pdbx_description
1 polymer ?
#
loop_
_entity_poly.entity_id
_entity_poly.type
_entity_poly.pdbx_seq_one_letter_code
_entity_poly.pdbx_strand_id
1 'polypeptide(L)'
;MSEYFKYNPAVFAVDKYYQIMMPVEEQNLFFVKVGDKYYYDESNGIMRSRNEIHRVEVPMKALDEAMEYTVCIRPIIERKPYFTETEEVLEKTYKFYPVPENNIRAYHISDAHNLVAEPVKAAETFGDFDFLILNGDVIDHSGDPSKFINIYEICSLLMKGEKPSVFSRGNHDLRGNFAEKFADYTPNHLGNTYYSFRLGNIWGILLDCGEDKPDDHAEYGFTVACHVFRERQTEFLKKVIENKENEYEAEGVKHKLLIAHNTFTHRLPPPFDIEQEIFAEWIKLLKEEVKPEVMICGHLHELSVYYPDNTYWNTNGSICPVVVGGDVQKRDGAYFAGCGYIFNDGEIKVSFTDSCGKTLKEQII
;
A
#
# COMPACT_ATOMS: atom_id res chain seq x y z
N MET A 1 -10.01 19.12 -19.51
CA MET A 1 -9.93 18.89 -18.06
C MET A 1 -9.05 19.99 -17.52
N SER A 2 -9.38 20.60 -16.39
CA SER A 2 -8.47 21.58 -15.79
C SER A 2 -7.19 20.86 -15.38
N GLU A 3 -6.07 21.54 -15.45
CA GLU A 3 -4.73 21.04 -15.10
C GLU A 3 -4.68 20.43 -13.68
N TYR A 4 -5.50 20.92 -12.78
CA TYR A 4 -5.64 20.43 -11.41
C TYR A 4 -6.22 18.99 -11.25
N PHE A 5 -6.86 18.44 -12.26
CA PHE A 5 -7.41 17.08 -12.24
C PHE A 5 -6.72 16.16 -13.25
N LYS A 6 -5.42 16.32 -13.43
CA LYS A 6 -4.59 15.49 -14.31
C LYS A 6 -4.65 14.02 -13.91
N TYR A 7 -4.59 13.74 -12.60
CA TYR A 7 -4.76 12.41 -12.03
C TYR A 7 -6.07 12.31 -11.28
N ASN A 8 -6.64 11.10 -11.23
CA ASN A 8 -7.72 10.81 -10.30
C ASN A 8 -7.10 10.60 -8.91
N PRO A 9 -7.81 10.92 -7.81
CA PRO A 9 -7.30 10.65 -6.47
C PRO A 9 -7.07 9.17 -6.22
N ALA A 10 -6.08 8.84 -5.41
CA ALA A 10 -5.92 7.52 -4.83
C ALA A 10 -6.67 7.48 -3.49
N VAL A 11 -7.38 6.38 -3.22
CA VAL A 11 -8.15 6.19 -1.98
C VAL A 11 -7.50 5.03 -1.23
N PHE A 12 -6.66 5.34 -0.23
CA PHE A 12 -5.94 4.31 0.51
C PHE A 12 -6.65 3.94 1.81
N ALA A 13 -6.79 2.64 2.07
CA ALA A 13 -7.32 2.12 3.32
C ALA A 13 -6.23 2.10 4.40
N VAL A 14 -6.42 2.84 5.48
CA VAL A 14 -5.50 2.96 6.61
C VAL A 14 -6.29 2.97 7.92
N ASP A 15 -6.10 1.99 8.77
CA ASP A 15 -6.86 1.83 10.02
C ASP A 15 -8.39 1.90 9.76
N LYS A 16 -9.07 2.91 10.26
CA LYS A 16 -10.51 3.16 10.12
C LYS A 16 -10.85 4.25 9.10
N TYR A 17 -9.85 4.72 8.36
CA TYR A 17 -9.98 5.84 7.44
C TYR A 17 -9.61 5.44 6.01
N TYR A 18 -10.25 6.11 5.07
CA TYR A 18 -9.71 6.27 3.73
C TYR A 18 -8.87 7.55 3.70
N GLN A 19 -7.62 7.43 3.34
CA GLN A 19 -6.76 8.56 3.01
C GLN A 19 -6.92 8.84 1.52
N ILE A 20 -7.67 9.91 1.20
CA ILE A 20 -7.84 10.39 -0.17
C ILE A 20 -6.66 11.28 -0.48
N MET A 21 -5.80 10.83 -1.37
CA MET A 21 -4.55 11.48 -1.71
C MET A 21 -4.52 11.85 -3.18
N MET A 22 -4.01 13.05 -3.47
CA MET A 22 -3.94 13.55 -4.84
C MET A 22 -2.71 14.41 -5.04
N PRO A 23 -1.90 14.13 -6.08
CA PRO A 23 -0.83 15.01 -6.50
C PRO A 23 -1.37 16.26 -7.16
N VAL A 24 -0.75 17.39 -6.86
CA VAL A 24 -1.07 18.71 -7.41
C VAL A 24 0.20 19.43 -7.86
N GLU A 25 0.10 20.21 -8.92
CA GLU A 25 1.28 20.91 -9.48
C GLU A 25 1.51 22.28 -8.83
N GLU A 26 0.45 22.92 -8.29
CA GLU A 26 0.52 24.26 -7.73
C GLU A 26 -0.11 24.35 -6.35
N GLN A 27 0.25 25.41 -5.61
CA GLN A 27 -0.32 25.66 -4.29
C GLN A 27 -1.82 25.81 -4.36
N ASN A 28 -2.52 25.05 -3.54
CA ASN A 28 -3.96 25.13 -3.41
C ASN A 28 -4.41 24.63 -2.03
N LEU A 29 -5.64 24.96 -1.65
CA LEU A 29 -6.34 24.23 -0.61
C LEU A 29 -7.00 23.02 -1.23
N PHE A 30 -6.74 21.86 -0.65
CA PHE A 30 -7.35 20.61 -1.03
C PHE A 30 -8.25 20.12 0.10
N PHE A 31 -9.49 19.82 -0.22
CA PHE A 31 -10.43 19.24 0.73
C PHE A 31 -11.43 18.33 0.02
N VAL A 32 -12.08 17.49 0.79
CA VAL A 32 -13.02 16.48 0.28
C VAL A 32 -14.37 16.69 0.95
N LYS A 33 -15.43 16.63 0.16
CA LYS A 33 -16.82 16.65 0.64
C LYS A 33 -17.41 15.25 0.51
N VAL A 34 -18.00 14.74 1.60
CA VAL A 34 -18.78 13.50 1.63
C VAL A 34 -20.12 13.79 2.27
N GLY A 35 -21.21 13.67 1.50
CA GLY A 35 -22.51 14.17 1.92
C GLY A 35 -22.46 15.66 2.24
N ASP A 36 -22.81 16.05 3.45
CA ASP A 36 -22.79 17.45 3.92
C ASP A 36 -21.53 17.80 4.71
N LYS A 37 -20.57 16.87 4.85
CA LYS A 37 -19.36 17.07 5.65
C LYS A 37 -18.15 17.39 4.76
N TYR A 38 -17.28 18.27 5.28
CA TYR A 38 -16.01 18.62 4.68
C TYR A 38 -14.86 18.05 5.50
N TYR A 39 -13.86 17.52 4.81
CA TYR A 39 -12.64 16.94 5.38
C TYR A 39 -11.45 17.64 4.75
N TYR A 40 -10.46 18.00 5.56
CA TYR A 40 -9.33 18.83 5.15
C TYR A 40 -8.00 18.11 5.39
N ASP A 41 -6.95 18.53 4.69
CA ASP A 41 -5.59 18.12 5.01
C ASP A 41 -5.11 18.93 6.23
N GLU A 42 -5.29 18.37 7.42
CA GLU A 42 -5.01 19.00 8.71
C GLU A 42 -3.75 18.46 9.40
N SER A 43 -2.89 17.76 8.69
CA SER A 43 -1.74 17.05 9.28
C SER A 43 -0.72 17.93 10.02
N ASN A 44 -0.81 19.25 9.89
CA ASN A 44 -0.01 20.24 10.64
C ASN A 44 -0.83 21.02 11.70
N GLY A 45 -2.05 20.57 12.02
CA GLY A 45 -2.96 21.24 12.95
C GLY A 45 -3.78 22.38 12.37
N ILE A 46 -3.51 22.78 11.11
CA ILE A 46 -4.29 23.72 10.29
C ILE A 46 -4.33 23.21 8.86
N MET A 47 -5.20 23.77 8.03
CA MET A 47 -5.29 23.36 6.62
C MET A 47 -3.97 23.57 5.89
N ARG A 48 -3.51 22.57 5.15
CA ARG A 48 -2.28 22.61 4.36
C ARG A 48 -2.58 23.08 2.94
N SER A 49 -1.77 24.02 2.46
CA SER A 49 -1.95 24.63 1.13
C SER A 49 -0.70 24.53 0.23
N ARG A 50 0.39 24.01 0.76
CA ARG A 50 1.68 23.96 0.05
C ARG A 50 2.26 22.55 0.08
N ASN A 51 1.53 21.61 -0.47
CA ASN A 51 1.98 20.25 -0.65
C ASN A 51 1.93 19.89 -2.12
N GLU A 52 2.85 19.07 -2.55
CA GLU A 52 2.82 18.46 -3.88
C GLU A 52 1.82 17.29 -3.92
N ILE A 53 1.58 16.66 -2.76
CA ILE A 53 0.57 15.62 -2.59
C ILE A 53 -0.24 15.94 -1.34
N HIS A 54 -1.54 16.09 -1.51
CA HIS A 54 -2.47 16.27 -0.41
C HIS A 54 -2.98 14.93 0.11
N ARG A 55 -3.24 14.87 1.42
CA ARG A 55 -3.82 13.72 2.10
C ARG A 55 -4.96 14.17 3.00
N VAL A 56 -6.16 13.67 2.72
CA VAL A 56 -7.37 13.95 3.50
C VAL A 56 -7.90 12.65 4.08
N GLU A 57 -8.10 12.60 5.38
CA GLU A 57 -8.67 11.44 6.08
C GLU A 57 -10.18 11.53 6.13
N VAL A 58 -10.85 10.52 5.60
CA VAL A 58 -12.31 10.36 5.63
C VAL A 58 -12.63 9.05 6.36
N PRO A 59 -13.50 9.05 7.39
CA PRO A 59 -13.92 7.80 8.02
C PRO A 59 -14.49 6.82 6.99
N MET A 60 -14.01 5.57 6.98
CA MET A 60 -14.43 4.57 5.99
C MET A 60 -15.94 4.44 5.93
N LYS A 61 -16.59 4.28 7.08
CA LYS A 61 -18.06 4.19 7.16
C LYS A 61 -18.77 5.33 6.46
N ALA A 62 -18.26 6.57 6.57
CA ALA A 62 -18.91 7.72 5.96
C ALA A 62 -18.85 7.67 4.42
N LEU A 63 -17.73 7.24 3.87
CA LEU A 63 -17.58 7.12 2.41
C LEU A 63 -18.30 5.87 1.87
N ASP A 64 -18.24 4.75 2.57
CA ASP A 64 -18.93 3.52 2.20
C ASP A 64 -20.45 3.71 2.14
N GLU A 65 -21.02 4.45 3.09
CA GLU A 65 -22.45 4.78 3.11
C GLU A 65 -22.84 5.82 2.04
N ALA A 66 -21.99 6.80 1.77
CA ALA A 66 -22.25 7.84 0.77
C ALA A 66 -22.10 7.35 -0.66
N MET A 67 -21.18 6.38 -0.90
CA MET A 67 -20.84 5.82 -2.22
C MET A 67 -20.43 6.88 -3.26
N GLU A 68 -20.09 8.08 -2.81
CA GLU A 68 -19.56 9.17 -3.61
C GLU A 68 -18.83 10.20 -2.75
N TYR A 69 -17.92 10.93 -3.36
CA TYR A 69 -17.24 12.07 -2.75
C TYR A 69 -16.87 13.11 -3.79
N THR A 70 -16.73 14.36 -3.35
CA THR A 70 -16.29 15.46 -4.21
C THR A 70 -14.94 15.96 -3.76
N VAL A 71 -13.97 15.95 -4.65
CA VAL A 71 -12.69 16.64 -4.47
C VAL A 71 -12.89 18.12 -4.79
N CYS A 72 -12.46 18.96 -3.87
CA CYS A 72 -12.53 20.40 -3.97
C CYS A 72 -11.11 20.97 -3.91
N ILE A 73 -10.76 21.78 -4.89
CA ILE A 73 -9.46 22.44 -5.00
C ILE A 73 -9.70 23.94 -5.08
N ARG A 74 -9.09 24.71 -4.16
CA ARG A 74 -9.06 26.16 -4.24
C ARG A 74 -7.65 26.62 -4.60
N PRO A 75 -7.38 27.01 -5.85
CA PRO A 75 -6.08 27.49 -6.26
C PRO A 75 -5.68 28.76 -5.51
N ILE A 76 -4.39 28.87 -5.18
CA ILE A 76 -3.82 30.05 -4.52
C ILE A 76 -3.01 30.82 -5.56
N ILE A 77 -3.46 32.05 -5.87
CA ILE A 77 -2.78 32.95 -6.80
C ILE A 77 -1.55 33.54 -6.12
N GLU A 78 -1.74 34.15 -4.92
CA GLU A 78 -0.66 34.75 -4.16
C GLU A 78 -0.93 34.64 -2.65
N ARG A 79 0.05 34.22 -1.89
CA ARG A 79 -0.03 34.15 -0.44
C ARG A 79 0.88 35.20 0.22
N LYS A 80 0.31 36.34 0.53
CA LYS A 80 0.98 37.44 1.27
C LYS A 80 0.88 37.22 2.78
N PRO A 81 1.72 37.90 3.60
CA PRO A 81 1.66 37.74 5.06
C PRO A 81 0.29 38.01 5.69
N TYR A 82 -0.48 38.93 5.13
CA TYR A 82 -1.79 39.34 5.67
C TYR A 82 -2.96 39.06 4.74
N PHE A 83 -2.71 38.79 3.47
CA PHE A 83 -3.74 38.53 2.46
C PHE A 83 -3.36 37.32 1.63
N THR A 84 -4.33 36.50 1.33
CA THR A 84 -4.20 35.42 0.35
C THR A 84 -5.23 35.67 -0.75
N GLU A 85 -4.71 35.71 -1.97
CA GLU A 85 -5.56 35.77 -3.17
C GLU A 85 -5.75 34.39 -3.72
N THR A 86 -7.00 34.00 -3.94
CA THR A 86 -7.38 32.65 -4.39
C THR A 86 -8.38 32.74 -5.55
N GLU A 87 -8.42 31.69 -6.34
CA GLU A 87 -9.49 31.50 -7.33
C GLU A 87 -10.76 30.89 -6.69
N GLU A 88 -11.79 30.74 -7.50
CA GLU A 88 -12.98 29.99 -7.15
C GLU A 88 -12.65 28.50 -6.95
N VAL A 89 -13.47 27.83 -6.14
CA VAL A 89 -13.29 26.39 -5.90
C VAL A 89 -13.62 25.60 -7.16
N LEU A 90 -12.71 24.74 -7.56
CA LEU A 90 -12.91 23.72 -8.58
C LEU A 90 -13.37 22.43 -7.92
N GLU A 91 -14.39 21.80 -8.46
CA GLU A 91 -14.98 20.59 -7.89
C GLU A 91 -15.07 19.47 -8.91
N LYS A 92 -14.78 18.22 -8.47
CA LYS A 92 -15.00 17.01 -9.25
C LYS A 92 -15.51 15.90 -8.36
N THR A 93 -16.67 15.37 -8.71
CA THR A 93 -17.31 14.26 -7.97
C THR A 93 -16.90 12.93 -8.57
N TYR A 94 -16.60 11.98 -7.69
CA TYR A 94 -16.27 10.59 -7.97
C TYR A 94 -17.30 9.67 -7.33
N LYS A 95 -17.71 8.64 -8.04
CA LYS A 95 -18.40 7.50 -7.41
C LYS A 95 -17.40 6.74 -6.57
N PHE A 96 -17.89 6.04 -5.55
CA PHE A 96 -17.09 5.15 -4.76
C PHE A 96 -17.77 3.79 -4.64
N TYR A 97 -17.02 2.73 -4.85
CA TYR A 97 -17.47 1.35 -4.76
C TYR A 97 -16.75 0.68 -3.59
N PRO A 98 -17.39 0.54 -2.42
CA PRO A 98 -16.84 -0.23 -1.30
C PRO A 98 -16.55 -1.67 -1.72
N VAL A 99 -15.58 -2.28 -1.05
CA VAL A 99 -15.27 -3.70 -1.30
C VAL A 99 -16.49 -4.57 -0.94
N PRO A 100 -16.94 -5.45 -1.83
CA PRO A 100 -18.12 -6.29 -1.60
C PRO A 100 -17.88 -7.32 -0.48
N GLU A 101 -18.96 -7.92 0.04
CA GLU A 101 -18.85 -8.90 1.13
C GLU A 101 -18.44 -10.31 0.64
N ASN A 102 -18.59 -10.61 -0.64
CA ASN A 102 -18.32 -11.94 -1.18
C ASN A 102 -17.64 -11.86 -2.54
N ASN A 103 -16.90 -12.90 -2.90
CA ASN A 103 -16.17 -13.00 -4.17
C ASN A 103 -15.28 -11.79 -4.42
N ILE A 104 -14.53 -11.40 -3.37
CA ILE A 104 -13.68 -10.21 -3.39
C ILE A 104 -12.47 -10.46 -4.27
N ARG A 105 -12.17 -9.51 -5.11
CA ARG A 105 -11.05 -9.56 -6.05
C ARG A 105 -10.04 -8.48 -5.70
N ALA A 106 -8.76 -8.86 -5.59
CA ALA A 106 -7.66 -7.92 -5.39
C ALA A 106 -6.58 -8.11 -6.45
N TYR A 107 -5.84 -7.06 -6.75
CA TYR A 107 -4.65 -7.17 -7.57
C TYR A 107 -3.44 -6.61 -6.84
N HIS A 108 -2.33 -7.31 -6.91
CA HIS A 108 -1.07 -7.00 -6.23
C HIS A 108 0.01 -6.63 -7.23
N ILE A 109 0.57 -5.45 -7.06
CA ILE A 109 1.73 -4.91 -7.77
C ILE A 109 2.83 -4.68 -6.74
N SER A 110 4.00 -5.24 -6.98
CA SER A 110 5.24 -5.03 -6.23
C SER A 110 6.40 -4.93 -7.20
N ASP A 111 7.51 -4.33 -6.79
CA ASP A 111 8.76 -4.31 -7.58
C ASP A 111 8.60 -3.71 -9.00
N ALA A 112 7.76 -2.68 -9.13
CA ALA A 112 7.53 -2.04 -10.42
C ALA A 112 8.73 -1.19 -10.89
N HIS A 113 9.58 -0.72 -9.95
CA HIS A 113 10.82 0.02 -10.24
C HIS A 113 10.66 1.09 -11.33
N ASN A 114 9.74 2.02 -11.10
CA ASN A 114 9.35 3.10 -12.02
C ASN A 114 8.56 2.68 -13.27
N LEU A 115 8.22 1.42 -13.46
CA LEU A 115 7.28 1.02 -14.50
C LEU A 115 5.85 1.42 -14.10
N VAL A 116 5.07 1.90 -15.06
CA VAL A 116 3.65 2.23 -14.89
C VAL A 116 2.79 1.46 -15.89
N ALA A 117 3.11 1.56 -17.16
CA ALA A 117 2.30 0.96 -18.22
C ALA A 117 2.25 -0.56 -18.14
N GLU A 118 3.36 -1.22 -17.80
CA GLU A 118 3.47 -2.67 -17.73
C GLU A 118 2.71 -3.25 -16.53
N PRO A 119 2.85 -2.74 -15.29
CA PRO A 119 1.99 -3.14 -14.17
C PRO A 119 0.51 -2.95 -14.43
N VAL A 120 0.12 -1.83 -15.06
CA VAL A 120 -1.28 -1.57 -15.44
C VAL A 120 -1.79 -2.62 -16.41
N LYS A 121 -1.06 -2.96 -17.48
CA LYS A 121 -1.43 -4.01 -18.42
C LYS A 121 -1.53 -5.39 -17.78
N ALA A 122 -0.61 -5.72 -16.86
CA ALA A 122 -0.66 -6.97 -16.13
C ALA A 122 -1.93 -7.07 -15.25
N ALA A 123 -2.32 -5.97 -14.61
CA ALA A 123 -3.56 -5.88 -13.84
C ALA A 123 -4.80 -5.98 -14.74
N GLU A 124 -4.81 -5.31 -15.88
CA GLU A 124 -5.89 -5.41 -16.88
C GLU A 124 -6.05 -6.84 -17.42
N THR A 125 -4.96 -7.62 -17.49
CA THR A 125 -5.00 -9.04 -17.87
C THR A 125 -5.77 -9.89 -16.86
N PHE A 126 -5.70 -9.57 -15.56
CA PHE A 126 -6.51 -10.23 -14.53
C PHE A 126 -8.01 -9.86 -14.64
N GLY A 127 -8.31 -8.71 -15.20
CA GLY A 127 -9.65 -8.17 -15.35
C GLY A 127 -10.06 -7.27 -14.18
N ASP A 128 -11.37 -7.13 -13.95
CA ASP A 128 -11.89 -6.24 -12.91
C ASP A 128 -11.58 -6.75 -11.50
N PHE A 129 -11.30 -5.83 -10.57
CA PHE A 129 -11.01 -6.14 -9.17
C PHE A 129 -11.50 -5.01 -8.25
N ASP A 130 -11.68 -5.30 -6.96
CA ASP A 130 -12.34 -4.44 -5.99
C ASP A 130 -11.35 -3.55 -5.25
N PHE A 131 -10.11 -4.00 -5.05
CA PHE A 131 -9.04 -3.18 -4.46
C PHE A 131 -7.67 -3.54 -5.01
N LEU A 132 -6.76 -2.55 -4.95
CA LEU A 132 -5.37 -2.68 -5.40
C LEU A 132 -4.44 -2.77 -4.19
N ILE A 133 -3.45 -3.65 -4.25
CA ILE A 133 -2.34 -3.74 -3.29
C ILE A 133 -1.07 -3.28 -3.99
N LEU A 134 -0.52 -2.15 -3.57
CA LEU A 134 0.83 -1.69 -3.94
C LEU A 134 1.79 -2.07 -2.82
N ASN A 135 2.67 -3.03 -3.06
CA ASN A 135 3.46 -3.66 -2.00
C ASN A 135 4.96 -3.42 -2.17
N GLY A 136 5.35 -2.16 -2.11
CA GLY A 136 6.75 -1.73 -2.10
C GLY A 136 7.45 -1.75 -3.46
N ASP A 137 8.55 -1.03 -3.52
CA ASP A 137 9.42 -0.91 -4.69
C ASP A 137 8.68 -0.53 -5.98
N VAL A 138 7.60 0.28 -5.81
CA VAL A 138 6.88 0.88 -6.94
C VAL A 138 7.77 1.88 -7.65
N ILE A 139 8.59 2.60 -6.90
CA ILE A 139 9.69 3.44 -7.41
C ILE A 139 11.02 2.71 -7.26
N ASP A 140 12.02 3.15 -8.03
CA ASP A 140 13.36 2.54 -7.98
C ASP A 140 14.20 3.01 -6.78
N HIS A 141 14.00 4.26 -6.36
CA HIS A 141 14.56 4.86 -5.15
C HIS A 141 13.95 6.24 -4.86
N SER A 142 13.99 6.68 -3.61
CA SER A 142 13.52 7.99 -3.15
C SER A 142 14.52 9.14 -3.38
N GLY A 143 15.41 9.02 -4.35
CA GLY A 143 16.34 10.10 -4.73
C GLY A 143 15.76 11.11 -5.71
N ASP A 144 14.66 10.77 -6.38
CA ASP A 144 13.95 11.62 -7.35
C ASP A 144 12.45 11.68 -6.99
N PRO A 145 12.01 12.75 -6.29
CA PRO A 145 10.59 12.89 -5.89
C PRO A 145 9.62 12.90 -7.05
N SER A 146 10.07 13.26 -8.27
CA SER A 146 9.20 13.24 -9.46
C SER A 146 8.69 11.85 -9.77
N LYS A 147 9.35 10.79 -9.30
CA LYS A 147 8.95 9.39 -9.48
C LYS A 147 7.86 8.96 -8.52
N PHE A 148 7.66 9.68 -7.41
CA PHE A 148 6.56 9.37 -6.47
C PHE A 148 5.19 9.45 -7.14
N ILE A 149 5.09 10.22 -8.23
CA ILE A 149 3.88 10.31 -9.05
C ILE A 149 3.46 8.95 -9.65
N ASN A 150 4.39 8.02 -9.88
CA ASN A 150 4.11 6.71 -10.47
C ASN A 150 3.10 5.91 -9.63
N ILE A 151 3.14 6.04 -8.29
CA ILE A 151 2.19 5.43 -7.36
C ILE A 151 0.77 5.89 -7.69
N TYR A 152 0.60 7.21 -7.87
CA TYR A 152 -0.69 7.84 -8.14
C TYR A 152 -1.16 7.61 -9.58
N GLU A 153 -0.24 7.53 -10.53
CA GLU A 153 -0.56 7.24 -11.92
C GLU A 153 -1.12 5.81 -12.06
N ILE A 154 -0.50 4.82 -11.42
CA ILE A 154 -1.02 3.45 -11.36
C ILE A 154 -2.41 3.43 -10.71
N CYS A 155 -2.59 4.06 -9.54
CA CYS A 155 -3.89 4.16 -8.89
C CYS A 155 -4.93 4.88 -9.77
N SER A 156 -4.55 5.97 -10.42
CA SER A 156 -5.44 6.75 -11.30
C SER A 156 -5.92 5.95 -12.49
N LEU A 157 -5.06 5.15 -13.11
CA LEU A 157 -5.39 4.33 -14.27
C LEU A 157 -6.27 3.12 -13.90
N LEU A 158 -5.94 2.43 -12.81
CA LEU A 158 -6.61 1.19 -12.40
C LEU A 158 -7.85 1.44 -11.55
N MET A 159 -7.74 2.32 -10.54
CA MET A 159 -8.80 2.52 -9.55
C MET A 159 -9.69 3.73 -9.83
N LYS A 160 -9.23 4.68 -10.66
CA LYS A 160 -9.98 5.85 -11.17
C LYS A 160 -10.55 6.78 -10.10
N GLY A 161 -10.06 6.68 -8.85
CA GLY A 161 -10.65 7.35 -7.68
C GLY A 161 -11.93 6.70 -7.18
N GLU A 162 -12.33 5.55 -7.71
CA GLU A 162 -13.63 4.93 -7.47
C GLU A 162 -13.55 3.70 -6.55
N LYS A 163 -12.37 3.11 -6.36
CA LYS A 163 -12.14 1.90 -5.57
C LYS A 163 -10.94 2.09 -4.66
N PRO A 164 -10.88 1.39 -3.50
CA PRO A 164 -9.78 1.55 -2.56
C PRO A 164 -8.49 0.86 -3.00
N SER A 165 -7.40 1.32 -2.41
CA SER A 165 -6.07 0.72 -2.53
C SER A 165 -5.45 0.51 -1.15
N VAL A 166 -4.44 -0.33 -1.07
CA VAL A 166 -3.58 -0.54 0.10
C VAL A 166 -2.14 -0.32 -0.34
N PHE A 167 -1.33 0.30 0.50
CA PHE A 167 0.07 0.58 0.18
C PHE A 167 0.99 0.10 1.31
N SER A 168 2.02 -0.64 0.95
CA SER A 168 3.15 -1.01 1.81
C SER A 168 4.44 -0.46 1.21
N ARG A 169 5.37 -0.02 2.04
CA ARG A 169 6.69 0.43 1.63
C ARG A 169 7.63 -0.75 1.39
N GLY A 170 8.50 -0.66 0.38
CA GLY A 170 9.60 -1.59 0.14
C GLY A 170 10.96 -1.04 0.59
N ASN A 171 12.01 -1.81 0.39
CA ASN A 171 13.35 -1.41 0.80
C ASN A 171 13.97 -0.34 -0.12
N HIS A 172 13.67 -0.33 -1.41
CA HIS A 172 14.11 0.72 -2.34
C HIS A 172 13.48 2.10 -2.00
N ASP A 173 12.29 2.11 -1.43
CA ASP A 173 11.61 3.32 -0.99
C ASP A 173 12.38 4.06 0.15
N LEU A 174 13.31 3.37 0.82
CA LEU A 174 14.19 3.92 1.86
C LEU A 174 15.51 4.48 1.34
N ARG A 175 15.78 4.37 0.05
CA ARG A 175 17.05 4.76 -0.56
C ARG A 175 16.96 6.12 -1.24
N GLY A 176 17.87 7.04 -0.92
CA GLY A 176 17.96 8.35 -1.57
C GLY A 176 17.61 9.52 -0.67
N ASN A 177 17.86 10.74 -1.16
CA ASN A 177 17.84 11.99 -0.40
C ASN A 177 16.46 12.38 0.16
N PHE A 178 15.37 11.79 -0.34
CA PHE A 178 14.01 12.12 0.07
C PHE A 178 13.33 10.96 0.82
N ALA A 179 14.10 9.94 1.21
CA ALA A 179 13.57 8.77 1.93
C ALA A 179 12.85 9.15 3.23
N GLU A 180 13.40 10.12 4.00
CA GLU A 180 12.78 10.58 5.25
C GLU A 180 11.45 11.32 5.02
N LYS A 181 11.21 11.79 3.81
CA LYS A 181 9.97 12.49 3.43
C LYS A 181 8.99 11.59 2.68
N PHE A 182 9.36 10.39 2.37
CA PHE A 182 8.52 9.48 1.58
C PHE A 182 7.14 9.28 2.22
N ALA A 183 7.05 9.23 3.56
CA ALA A 183 5.78 9.16 4.28
C ALA A 183 4.88 10.41 4.11
N ASP A 184 5.42 11.56 3.70
CA ASP A 184 4.60 12.72 3.35
C ASP A 184 3.87 12.52 2.02
N TYR A 185 4.41 11.67 1.17
CA TYR A 185 3.92 11.37 -0.18
C TYR A 185 3.14 10.05 -0.28
N THR A 186 3.03 9.29 0.79
CA THR A 186 2.37 7.98 0.80
C THR A 186 1.43 7.84 2.00
N PRO A 187 0.46 6.91 1.95
CA PRO A 187 -0.40 6.69 3.08
C PRO A 187 0.39 6.21 4.31
N ASN A 188 -0.03 6.65 5.48
CA ASN A 188 0.57 6.25 6.74
C ASN A 188 -0.42 6.40 7.89
N HIS A 189 -0.20 5.68 8.99
CA HIS A 189 -0.96 5.82 10.21
C HIS A 189 -0.14 6.58 11.26
N LEU A 190 -0.50 7.84 11.53
CA LEU A 190 0.23 8.70 12.49
C LEU A 190 1.74 8.79 12.22
N GLY A 191 2.13 8.83 10.95
CA GLY A 191 3.52 8.85 10.51
C GLY A 191 4.18 7.46 10.41
N ASN A 192 3.51 6.37 10.78
CA ASN A 192 4.01 5.00 10.64
C ASN A 192 3.59 4.40 9.31
N THR A 193 4.51 3.67 8.68
CA THR A 193 4.30 2.95 7.41
C THR A 193 3.79 1.52 7.59
N TYR A 194 3.54 1.13 8.85
CA TYR A 194 2.94 -0.14 9.26
C TYR A 194 1.62 0.15 9.99
N TYR A 195 0.59 -0.58 9.66
CA TYR A 195 -0.77 -0.38 10.20
C TYR A 195 -1.67 -1.58 9.86
N SER A 196 -2.82 -1.66 10.51
CA SER A 196 -3.92 -2.53 10.11
C SER A 196 -4.92 -1.78 9.23
N PHE A 197 -5.73 -2.49 8.47
CA PHE A 197 -6.81 -1.93 7.67
C PHE A 197 -8.00 -2.88 7.61
N ARG A 198 -9.16 -2.35 7.24
CA ARG A 198 -10.35 -3.13 6.98
C ARG A 198 -10.99 -2.73 5.65
N LEU A 199 -11.30 -3.72 4.79
CA LEU A 199 -12.03 -3.53 3.54
C LEU A 199 -13.14 -4.60 3.44
N GLY A 200 -14.38 -4.19 3.71
CA GLY A 200 -15.49 -5.12 3.80
C GLY A 200 -15.27 -6.19 4.88
N ASN A 201 -15.24 -7.46 4.50
CA ASN A 201 -14.96 -8.58 5.39
C ASN A 201 -13.48 -9.00 5.42
N ILE A 202 -12.61 -8.29 4.72
CA ILE A 202 -11.16 -8.48 4.79
C ILE A 202 -10.57 -7.57 5.88
N TRP A 203 -9.85 -8.16 6.79
CA TRP A 203 -8.92 -7.46 7.67
C TRP A 203 -7.49 -7.75 7.21
N GLY A 204 -6.63 -6.74 7.24
CA GLY A 204 -5.23 -6.91 6.88
C GLY A 204 -4.29 -6.15 7.80
N ILE A 205 -3.06 -6.66 7.92
CA ILE A 205 -1.96 -6.01 8.63
C ILE A 205 -0.78 -5.86 7.69
N LEU A 206 -0.20 -4.66 7.70
CA LEU A 206 1.02 -4.34 6.97
C LEU A 206 2.18 -4.25 7.95
N LEU A 207 3.26 -4.97 7.65
CA LEU A 207 4.54 -4.85 8.34
C LEU A 207 5.59 -4.36 7.35
N ASP A 208 6.30 -3.31 7.75
CA ASP A 208 7.36 -2.68 6.96
C ASP A 208 8.72 -3.22 7.44
N CYS A 209 9.30 -4.12 6.68
CA CYS A 209 10.58 -4.73 7.06
C CYS A 209 11.78 -3.77 6.98
N GLY A 210 11.60 -2.59 6.40
CA GLY A 210 12.72 -1.67 6.19
C GLY A 210 13.73 -2.20 5.16
N GLU A 211 15.01 -1.88 5.34
CA GLU A 211 16.10 -2.33 4.46
C GLU A 211 16.40 -3.82 4.63
N ASP A 212 17.04 -4.40 3.62
CA ASP A 212 17.29 -5.83 3.46
C ASP A 212 18.65 -6.32 3.97
N LYS A 213 19.48 -5.41 4.52
CA LYS A 213 20.82 -5.70 5.08
C LYS A 213 20.93 -5.13 6.49
N PRO A 214 21.95 -5.53 7.29
CA PRO A 214 22.20 -4.96 8.61
C PRO A 214 22.40 -3.43 8.56
N ASP A 215 22.00 -2.73 9.64
CA ASP A 215 22.08 -1.27 9.75
C ASP A 215 23.52 -0.72 9.57
N ASP A 216 24.53 -1.53 9.91
CA ASP A 216 25.96 -1.19 9.76
C ASP A 216 26.53 -1.56 8.38
N HIS A 217 25.69 -2.02 7.45
CA HIS A 217 26.16 -2.33 6.11
C HIS A 217 26.68 -1.08 5.39
N ALA A 218 27.83 -1.21 4.72
CA ALA A 218 28.53 -0.09 4.07
C ALA A 218 27.67 0.67 3.03
N GLU A 219 26.73 -0.01 2.40
CA GLU A 219 25.81 0.58 1.43
C GLU A 219 24.94 1.67 2.04
N TYR A 220 24.59 1.57 3.32
CA TYR A 220 23.74 2.55 4.02
C TYR A 220 24.51 3.68 4.66
N GLY A 221 25.84 3.58 4.76
CA GLY A 221 26.67 4.60 5.37
C GLY A 221 26.29 4.95 6.81
N PHE A 222 25.72 3.99 7.56
CA PHE A 222 25.22 4.15 8.94
C PHE A 222 24.08 5.16 9.07
N THR A 223 23.25 5.32 8.04
CA THR A 223 22.14 6.30 8.04
C THR A 223 20.77 5.68 8.33
N VAL A 224 20.68 4.37 8.46
CA VAL A 224 19.44 3.66 8.77
C VAL A 224 19.43 3.11 10.20
N ALA A 225 18.23 2.91 10.75
CA ALA A 225 18.02 2.34 12.08
C ALA A 225 16.85 1.34 12.00
N CYS A 226 16.95 0.37 11.09
CA CYS A 226 15.90 -0.58 10.79
C CYS A 226 15.68 -1.59 11.91
N HIS A 227 16.71 -1.92 12.70
CA HIS A 227 16.55 -2.79 13.86
C HIS A 227 15.55 -2.21 14.87
N VAL A 228 15.76 -0.99 15.34
CA VAL A 228 14.86 -0.31 16.30
C VAL A 228 13.49 -0.04 15.68
N PHE A 229 13.43 0.19 14.37
CA PHE A 229 12.18 0.34 13.65
C PHE A 229 11.35 -0.96 13.65
N ARG A 230 11.99 -2.12 13.54
CA ARG A 230 11.33 -3.43 13.62
C ARG A 230 10.91 -3.77 15.05
N GLU A 231 11.71 -3.42 16.08
CA GLU A 231 11.30 -3.55 17.48
C GLU A 231 9.98 -2.79 17.77
N ARG A 232 9.83 -1.56 17.23
CA ARG A 232 8.58 -0.79 17.37
C ARG A 232 7.38 -1.48 16.70
N GLN A 233 7.60 -2.22 15.62
CA GLN A 233 6.55 -2.99 14.97
C GLN A 233 6.18 -4.25 15.77
N THR A 234 7.12 -4.84 16.50
CA THR A 234 6.81 -5.89 17.45
C THR A 234 5.82 -5.39 18.51
N GLU A 235 6.04 -4.19 19.05
CA GLU A 235 5.12 -3.57 20.00
C GLU A 235 3.78 -3.17 19.36
N PHE A 236 3.77 -2.74 18.11
CA PHE A 236 2.55 -2.52 17.35
C PHE A 236 1.76 -3.83 17.18
N LEU A 237 2.41 -4.92 16.79
CA LEU A 237 1.77 -6.23 16.62
C LEU A 237 1.15 -6.72 17.92
N LYS A 238 1.85 -6.58 19.06
CA LYS A 238 1.32 -6.90 20.39
C LYS A 238 0.06 -6.09 20.72
N LYS A 239 0.04 -4.79 20.42
CA LYS A 239 -1.15 -3.93 20.62
C LYS A 239 -2.33 -4.35 19.75
N VAL A 240 -2.08 -4.73 18.49
CA VAL A 240 -3.11 -5.26 17.60
C VAL A 240 -3.71 -6.56 18.18
N ILE A 241 -2.86 -7.43 18.74
CA ILE A 241 -3.29 -8.67 19.39
C ILE A 241 -4.11 -8.38 20.66
N GLU A 242 -3.66 -7.44 21.51
CA GLU A 242 -4.40 -7.02 22.69
C GLU A 242 -5.79 -6.42 22.35
N ASN A 243 -5.92 -5.81 21.18
CA ASN A 243 -7.16 -5.19 20.70
C ASN A 243 -7.93 -6.07 19.70
N LYS A 244 -7.66 -7.35 19.65
CA LYS A 244 -8.15 -8.29 18.63
C LYS A 244 -9.65 -8.24 18.34
N GLU A 245 -10.48 -7.95 19.34
CA GLU A 245 -11.94 -7.85 19.22
C GLU A 245 -12.38 -6.67 18.32
N ASN A 246 -11.55 -5.62 18.20
CA ASN A 246 -11.75 -4.49 17.29
C ASN A 246 -10.92 -4.58 16.02
N GLU A 247 -10.08 -5.60 15.90
CA GLU A 247 -9.17 -5.88 14.80
C GLU A 247 -9.63 -7.17 14.08
N TYR A 248 -8.82 -8.17 14.06
CA TYR A 248 -9.01 -9.39 13.28
C TYR A 248 -10.08 -10.37 13.81
N GLU A 249 -10.61 -10.17 15.02
CA GLU A 249 -11.77 -10.90 15.57
C GLU A 249 -13.05 -10.03 15.55
N ALA A 250 -13.00 -8.82 14.97
CA ALA A 250 -14.17 -7.95 14.88
C ALA A 250 -15.29 -8.58 14.04
N GLU A 251 -16.53 -8.27 14.39
CA GLU A 251 -17.70 -8.77 13.66
C GLU A 251 -17.59 -8.52 12.15
N GLY A 252 -17.90 -9.55 11.36
CA GLY A 252 -17.88 -9.52 9.90
C GLY A 252 -16.50 -9.70 9.28
N VAL A 253 -15.40 -9.88 10.04
CA VAL A 253 -14.11 -10.31 9.49
C VAL A 253 -14.21 -11.77 9.07
N LYS A 254 -13.95 -12.05 7.80
CA LYS A 254 -13.89 -13.42 7.26
C LYS A 254 -12.49 -13.79 6.79
N HIS A 255 -11.77 -12.83 6.22
CA HIS A 255 -10.42 -13.03 5.68
C HIS A 255 -9.40 -12.17 6.42
N LYS A 256 -8.22 -12.75 6.65
CA LYS A 256 -7.10 -12.10 7.34
C LYS A 256 -5.85 -12.14 6.48
N LEU A 257 -5.36 -10.97 6.07
CA LEU A 257 -4.20 -10.81 5.22
C LEU A 257 -3.00 -10.30 5.99
N LEU A 258 -1.82 -10.84 5.69
CA LEU A 258 -0.54 -10.26 6.07
C LEU A 258 0.14 -9.73 4.81
N ILE A 259 0.52 -8.47 4.82
CA ILE A 259 1.24 -7.83 3.73
C ILE A 259 2.59 -7.36 4.26
N ALA A 260 3.66 -7.76 3.60
CA ALA A 260 4.99 -7.27 3.83
C ALA A 260 5.78 -7.34 2.51
N HIS A 261 6.55 -6.31 2.20
CA HIS A 261 7.35 -6.35 0.98
C HIS A 261 8.36 -7.49 1.03
N ASN A 262 9.18 -7.56 2.09
CA ASN A 262 10.18 -8.61 2.28
C ASN A 262 9.55 -9.91 2.82
N THR A 263 10.09 -11.04 2.37
CA THR A 263 9.67 -12.38 2.77
C THR A 263 10.35 -12.82 4.08
N PHE A 264 9.98 -12.25 5.22
CA PHE A 264 10.67 -12.49 6.50
C PHE A 264 10.54 -13.92 7.05
N THR A 265 9.70 -14.78 6.46
CA THR A 265 9.67 -16.23 6.75
C THR A 265 10.80 -16.99 6.06
N HIS A 266 11.41 -16.41 5.02
CA HIS A 266 12.52 -16.96 4.28
C HIS A 266 13.82 -16.27 4.69
N ARG A 267 14.83 -17.06 5.08
CA ARG A 267 16.15 -16.54 5.40
C ARG A 267 17.03 -16.56 4.16
N LEU A 268 17.29 -15.39 3.66
CA LEU A 268 18.25 -15.20 2.57
C LEU A 268 19.71 -15.43 3.05
N PRO A 269 20.65 -15.74 2.14
CA PRO A 269 22.06 -15.82 2.51
C PRO A 269 22.65 -14.45 2.90
N PRO A 270 23.73 -14.39 3.68
CA PRO A 270 24.41 -13.13 3.99
C PRO A 270 24.73 -12.30 2.75
N PRO A 271 24.59 -10.95 2.81
CA PRO A 271 24.27 -10.12 3.99
C PRO A 271 22.77 -9.95 4.28
N PHE A 272 21.89 -10.69 3.63
CA PHE A 272 20.43 -10.53 3.73
C PHE A 272 19.79 -11.40 4.83
N ASP A 273 20.60 -12.08 5.65
CA ASP A 273 20.15 -12.95 6.75
C ASP A 273 19.88 -12.20 8.05
N ILE A 274 19.16 -11.08 7.94
CA ILE A 274 18.92 -10.12 9.01
C ILE A 274 17.83 -10.57 10.01
N GLU A 275 17.83 -9.98 11.21
CA GLU A 275 16.73 -9.89 12.19
C GLU A 275 16.09 -11.22 12.58
N GLN A 276 16.85 -12.27 12.66
CA GLN A 276 16.34 -13.61 12.91
C GLN A 276 15.49 -13.71 14.18
N GLU A 277 15.85 -13.00 15.26
CA GLU A 277 15.13 -13.02 16.54
C GLU A 277 13.79 -12.28 16.43
N ILE A 278 13.80 -11.08 15.85
CA ILE A 278 12.57 -10.28 15.64
C ILE A 278 11.63 -10.99 14.68
N PHE A 279 12.13 -11.51 13.58
CA PHE A 279 11.29 -12.23 12.61
C PHE A 279 10.74 -13.53 13.20
N ALA A 280 11.49 -14.24 14.04
CA ALA A 280 10.98 -15.41 14.74
C ALA A 280 9.85 -15.03 15.73
N GLU A 281 9.97 -13.90 16.44
CA GLU A 281 8.92 -13.38 17.31
C GLU A 281 7.66 -12.99 16.50
N TRP A 282 7.82 -12.27 15.39
CA TRP A 282 6.69 -11.93 14.50
C TRP A 282 5.98 -13.18 13.98
N ILE A 283 6.75 -14.15 13.48
CA ILE A 283 6.21 -15.43 12.99
C ILE A 283 5.42 -16.13 14.08
N LYS A 284 5.94 -16.18 15.31
CA LYS A 284 5.25 -16.79 16.43
C LYS A 284 3.92 -16.07 16.74
N LEU A 285 3.94 -14.75 16.92
CA LEU A 285 2.76 -13.94 17.23
C LEU A 285 1.70 -14.04 16.13
N LEU A 286 2.11 -13.94 14.88
CA LEU A 286 1.20 -14.04 13.73
C LEU A 286 0.59 -15.44 13.61
N LYS A 287 1.38 -16.48 13.79
CA LYS A 287 0.93 -17.88 13.69
C LYS A 287 0.00 -18.30 14.82
N GLU A 288 0.32 -17.90 16.06
CA GLU A 288 -0.40 -18.35 17.25
C GLU A 288 -1.68 -17.52 17.49
N GLU A 289 -1.62 -16.21 17.27
CA GLU A 289 -2.67 -15.26 17.63
C GLU A 289 -3.49 -14.80 16.42
N VAL A 290 -2.87 -14.13 15.43
CA VAL A 290 -3.57 -13.50 14.31
C VAL A 290 -4.10 -14.53 13.32
N LYS A 291 -3.28 -15.52 12.96
CA LYS A 291 -3.58 -16.60 11.99
C LYS A 291 -4.04 -16.06 10.64
N PRO A 292 -3.20 -15.28 9.92
CA PRO A 292 -3.55 -14.85 8.58
C PRO A 292 -3.68 -16.04 7.63
N GLU A 293 -4.54 -15.91 6.63
CA GLU A 293 -4.79 -16.95 5.63
C GLU A 293 -3.73 -16.96 4.53
N VAL A 294 -3.15 -15.79 4.25
CA VAL A 294 -2.11 -15.60 3.25
C VAL A 294 -1.17 -14.46 3.64
N MET A 295 0.10 -14.63 3.34
CA MET A 295 1.13 -13.59 3.38
C MET A 295 1.44 -13.18 1.94
N ILE A 296 1.36 -11.87 1.65
CA ILE A 296 1.58 -11.29 0.32
C ILE A 296 2.90 -10.53 0.35
N CYS A 297 3.84 -10.93 -0.52
CA CYS A 297 5.20 -10.40 -0.58
C CYS A 297 5.63 -10.03 -2.00
N GLY A 298 6.65 -9.17 -2.08
CA GLY A 298 7.42 -8.87 -3.28
C GLY A 298 8.91 -9.20 -3.09
N HIS A 299 9.80 -8.25 -3.43
CA HIS A 299 11.23 -8.25 -3.13
C HIS A 299 12.09 -9.28 -3.87
N LEU A 300 11.61 -10.48 -4.06
CA LEU A 300 12.41 -11.57 -4.67
C LEU A 300 12.35 -11.59 -6.20
N HIS A 301 11.53 -10.74 -6.83
CA HIS A 301 11.33 -10.68 -8.28
C HIS A 301 10.98 -12.06 -8.87
N GLU A 302 10.04 -12.76 -8.21
CA GLU A 302 9.59 -14.07 -8.64
C GLU A 302 8.06 -14.22 -8.52
N LEU A 303 7.51 -15.26 -9.13
CA LEU A 303 6.07 -15.57 -9.12
C LEU A 303 5.89 -16.96 -8.50
N SER A 304 5.73 -16.99 -7.18
CA SER A 304 5.73 -18.25 -6.43
C SER A 304 4.71 -18.27 -5.30
N VAL A 305 4.29 -19.47 -4.94
CA VAL A 305 3.55 -19.72 -3.71
C VAL A 305 4.30 -20.77 -2.90
N TYR A 306 4.62 -20.44 -1.66
CA TYR A 306 5.30 -21.31 -0.71
C TYR A 306 4.35 -21.69 0.42
N TYR A 307 4.11 -22.99 0.56
CA TYR A 307 3.25 -23.52 1.60
C TYR A 307 4.00 -23.68 2.94
N PRO A 308 3.28 -23.71 4.08
CA PRO A 308 3.89 -23.81 5.42
C PRO A 308 4.74 -25.05 5.66
N ASP A 309 4.47 -26.15 4.95
CA ASP A 309 5.21 -27.41 5.02
C ASP A 309 6.52 -27.41 4.19
N ASN A 310 6.73 -26.38 3.36
CA ASN A 310 8.00 -26.18 2.67
C ASN A 310 9.05 -25.62 3.64
N THR A 311 9.60 -26.48 4.48
CA THR A 311 10.61 -26.11 5.49
C THR A 311 11.97 -25.74 4.88
N TYR A 312 12.21 -26.14 3.64
CA TYR A 312 13.42 -25.75 2.89
C TYR A 312 13.40 -24.25 2.54
N TRP A 313 12.22 -23.70 2.28
CA TRP A 313 12.06 -22.27 1.99
C TRP A 313 11.75 -21.46 3.27
N ASN A 314 10.83 -21.91 4.11
CA ASN A 314 10.44 -21.24 5.36
C ASN A 314 11.48 -21.44 6.47
N THR A 315 12.69 -20.98 6.24
CA THR A 315 13.87 -21.25 7.12
C THR A 315 13.86 -20.47 8.43
N ASN A 316 13.11 -19.34 8.51
CA ASN A 316 12.85 -18.62 9.76
C ASN A 316 11.59 -19.14 10.47
N GLY A 317 10.79 -19.98 9.84
CA GLY A 317 9.50 -20.48 10.31
C GLY A 317 8.38 -20.17 9.34
N SER A 318 7.21 -20.79 9.56
CA SER A 318 6.04 -20.64 8.69
C SER A 318 4.83 -20.10 9.44
N ILE A 319 4.01 -19.30 8.76
CA ILE A 319 2.75 -18.75 9.29
C ILE A 319 1.58 -19.36 8.50
N CYS A 320 1.49 -19.05 7.24
CA CYS A 320 0.45 -19.40 6.27
C CYS A 320 1.11 -19.54 4.89
N PRO A 321 0.37 -19.86 3.80
CA PRO A 321 0.91 -19.76 2.45
C PRO A 321 1.46 -18.35 2.18
N VAL A 322 2.68 -18.29 1.59
CA VAL A 322 3.34 -17.04 1.18
C VAL A 322 3.26 -16.94 -0.33
N VAL A 323 2.64 -15.87 -0.82
CA VAL A 323 2.59 -15.54 -2.24
C VAL A 323 3.60 -14.45 -2.52
N VAL A 324 4.60 -14.75 -3.33
CA VAL A 324 5.57 -13.79 -3.84
C VAL A 324 5.12 -13.38 -5.24
N GLY A 325 4.92 -12.08 -5.44
CA GLY A 325 4.51 -11.49 -6.72
C GLY A 325 5.40 -10.30 -7.05
N GLY A 326 5.35 -9.85 -8.31
CA GLY A 326 6.20 -8.75 -8.80
C GLY A 326 7.48 -9.26 -9.47
N ASP A 327 7.36 -9.69 -10.73
CA ASP A 327 8.52 -10.02 -11.56
C ASP A 327 8.68 -8.94 -12.63
N VAL A 328 9.85 -8.29 -12.62
CA VAL A 328 10.20 -7.24 -13.56
C VAL A 328 11.43 -7.65 -14.39
N GLN A 329 11.31 -7.60 -15.71
CA GLN A 329 12.41 -7.85 -16.63
C GLN A 329 12.62 -6.62 -17.52
N LYS A 330 13.64 -5.83 -17.19
CA LYS A 330 14.07 -4.66 -17.98
C LYS A 330 14.94 -5.12 -19.17
N ARG A 331 14.32 -5.76 -20.17
CA ARG A 331 14.96 -6.07 -21.47
C ARG A 331 14.28 -5.27 -22.57
N ASP A 332 14.70 -5.43 -23.83
CA ASP A 332 14.04 -4.81 -24.98
C ASP A 332 12.52 -5.10 -24.95
N GLY A 333 11.71 -4.07 -24.66
CA GLY A 333 10.30 -4.19 -24.32
C GLY A 333 10.11 -4.52 -22.83
N ALA A 334 9.93 -3.51 -21.99
CA ALA A 334 9.69 -3.69 -20.55
C ALA A 334 8.62 -4.76 -20.29
N TYR A 335 8.86 -5.60 -19.30
CA TYR A 335 7.99 -6.70 -18.91
C TYR A 335 7.70 -6.58 -17.42
N PHE A 336 6.47 -6.87 -17.06
CA PHE A 336 6.03 -6.97 -15.67
C PHE A 336 5.01 -8.09 -15.52
N ALA A 337 5.06 -8.80 -14.39
CA ALA A 337 4.01 -9.72 -13.98
C ALA A 337 3.66 -9.48 -12.50
N GLY A 338 2.36 -9.45 -12.23
CA GLY A 338 1.79 -9.26 -10.89
C GLY A 338 0.85 -10.41 -10.52
N CYS A 339 0.10 -10.23 -9.44
CA CYS A 339 -0.69 -11.30 -8.86
C CYS A 339 -2.12 -10.87 -8.53
N GLY A 340 -3.11 -11.55 -9.09
CA GLY A 340 -4.54 -11.40 -8.76
C GLY A 340 -4.98 -12.40 -7.70
N TYR A 341 -5.90 -11.99 -6.86
CA TYR A 341 -6.51 -12.81 -5.80
C TYR A 341 -8.03 -12.79 -5.93
N ILE A 342 -8.66 -13.94 -5.68
CA ILE A 342 -10.11 -14.04 -5.50
C ILE A 342 -10.36 -14.73 -4.17
N PHE A 343 -10.99 -14.00 -3.24
CA PHE A 343 -11.32 -14.47 -1.91
C PHE A 343 -12.77 -14.98 -1.89
N ASN A 344 -12.92 -16.24 -1.59
CA ASN A 344 -14.21 -16.91 -1.38
C ASN A 344 -14.20 -17.58 -0.01
N ASP A 345 -15.38 -17.97 0.50
CA ASP A 345 -15.47 -18.66 1.79
C ASP A 345 -14.63 -19.95 1.76
N GLY A 346 -13.51 -19.93 2.54
CA GLY A 346 -12.61 -21.08 2.71
C GLY A 346 -11.62 -21.35 1.56
N GLU A 347 -11.52 -20.46 0.56
CA GLU A 347 -10.64 -20.63 -0.59
C GLU A 347 -10.09 -19.30 -1.09
N ILE A 348 -8.81 -19.24 -1.38
CA ILE A 348 -8.18 -18.11 -2.05
C ILE A 348 -7.58 -18.59 -3.38
N LYS A 349 -8.12 -18.10 -4.50
CA LYS A 349 -7.53 -18.34 -5.81
C LYS A 349 -6.48 -17.27 -6.10
N VAL A 350 -5.29 -17.71 -6.50
CA VAL A 350 -4.16 -16.87 -6.88
C VAL A 350 -3.90 -17.03 -8.38
N SER A 351 -3.76 -15.92 -9.10
CA SER A 351 -3.52 -15.89 -10.55
C SER A 351 -2.37 -14.94 -10.87
N PHE A 352 -1.29 -15.44 -11.43
CA PHE A 352 -0.18 -14.62 -11.93
C PHE A 352 -0.46 -14.20 -13.37
N THR A 353 -0.43 -12.89 -13.63
CA THR A 353 -0.72 -12.31 -14.96
C THR A 353 0.39 -11.38 -15.39
N ASP A 354 0.64 -11.30 -16.71
CA ASP A 354 1.72 -10.50 -17.26
C ASP A 354 1.24 -9.33 -18.14
N SER A 355 2.15 -8.42 -18.41
CA SER A 355 1.94 -7.25 -19.28
C SER A 355 1.76 -7.58 -20.77
N CYS A 356 1.90 -8.86 -21.15
CA CYS A 356 1.67 -9.37 -22.51
C CYS A 356 0.27 -9.95 -22.70
N GLY A 357 -0.61 -9.87 -21.69
CA GLY A 357 -1.99 -10.37 -21.75
C GLY A 357 -2.12 -11.86 -21.46
N LYS A 358 -1.20 -12.46 -20.69
CA LYS A 358 -1.22 -13.89 -20.37
C LYS A 358 -1.46 -14.13 -18.88
N THR A 359 -2.30 -15.10 -18.57
CA THR A 359 -2.30 -15.76 -17.27
C THR A 359 -1.22 -16.83 -17.28
N LEU A 360 -0.19 -16.64 -16.45
CA LEU A 360 0.99 -17.49 -16.42
C LEU A 360 0.76 -18.74 -15.58
N LYS A 361 0.07 -18.59 -14.45
CA LYS A 361 -0.22 -19.67 -13.50
C LYS A 361 -1.46 -19.31 -12.68
N GLU A 362 -2.25 -20.31 -12.35
CA GLU A 362 -3.35 -20.21 -11.38
C GLU A 362 -3.26 -21.35 -10.38
N GLN A 363 -3.61 -21.08 -9.13
CA GLN A 363 -3.68 -22.10 -8.08
C GLN A 363 -4.60 -21.65 -6.94
N ILE A 364 -5.06 -22.62 -6.16
CA ILE A 364 -5.86 -22.42 -4.94
C ILE A 364 -4.94 -22.63 -3.73
N ILE A 365 -5.06 -21.78 -2.73
CA ILE A 365 -4.31 -21.87 -1.47
C ILE A 365 -5.25 -21.87 -0.28
#